data_a0b2ccce364f142da9b446a7e2f5b20b
#
_entry.id   a0b2ccce364f142da9b446a7e2f5b20b
#
_cell.length_a   1.000
_cell.length_b   1.000
_cell.length_c   1.000
_cell.angle_alpha   90.00
_cell.angle_beta   90.00
_cell.angle_gamma   90.00
#
_symmetry.space_group_name_H-M   'P 1'
#
loop_
_entity.id
_entity.type
_entity.pdbx_description
1 polymer ?
#
loop_
_entity_poly.entity_id
_entity_poly.type
_entity_poly.pdbx_seq_one_letter_code
_entity_poly.pdbx_strand_id
1 'polypeptide(L)'
;MKINPGLIVIFVIAGLSLALVKSCADIKVAQGENKVLRSYNTLQGQVIATQAFNFSRFNQITEHANRLNSLIDVSTEETVIEYREILHREKTCDLPVPADIADGLLEYAYRLRSSAVHADPGKSNEADDSSASTNAMTYCQAVLWIRPLLAVIEKGNNNFAGIRQIEQQR
;
A
#
# COMPACT_ATOMS: atom_id res chain seq x y z
N MET A 1 43.49 30.71 68.60
CA MET A 1 42.79 29.39 68.50
C MET A 1 43.76 28.42 67.92
N LYS A 2 44.24 27.42 68.69
CA LYS A 2 45.11 26.36 68.14
C LYS A 2 44.16 25.28 67.52
N ILE A 3 44.07 25.26 66.20
CA ILE A 3 43.28 24.27 65.54
C ILE A 3 43.99 22.91 65.69
N ASN A 4 43.29 21.98 66.27
CA ASN A 4 43.82 20.64 66.55
C ASN A 4 44.00 19.89 65.26
N PRO A 5 45.24 19.51 64.84
CA PRO A 5 45.47 18.84 63.54
C PRO A 5 44.68 17.56 63.34
N GLY A 6 44.34 16.85 64.41
CA GLY A 6 43.50 15.67 64.39
C GLY A 6 42.06 15.91 63.93
N LEU A 7 41.50 17.09 64.28
CA LEU A 7 40.15 17.45 63.76
C LEU A 7 40.11 17.68 62.29
N ILE A 8 41.17 18.30 61.73
CA ILE A 8 41.27 18.48 60.26
C ILE A 8 41.27 17.15 59.52
N VAL A 9 42.04 16.17 60.04
CA VAL A 9 42.12 14.86 59.43
C VAL A 9 40.76 14.13 59.43
N ILE A 10 39.99 14.24 60.52
CA ILE A 10 38.65 13.64 60.66
C ILE A 10 37.70 14.27 59.63
N PHE A 11 37.70 15.55 59.43
CA PHE A 11 36.85 16.24 58.43
C PHE A 11 37.23 15.88 57.00
N VAL A 12 38.50 15.71 56.71
CA VAL A 12 38.97 15.29 55.37
C VAL A 12 38.52 13.84 55.10
N ILE A 13 38.66 12.94 56.04
CA ILE A 13 38.22 11.54 55.86
C ILE A 13 36.71 11.49 55.71
N ALA A 14 35.94 12.21 56.51
CA ALA A 14 34.48 12.28 56.38
C ALA A 14 34.05 12.82 55.02
N GLY A 15 34.68 13.91 54.53
CA GLY A 15 34.42 14.48 53.22
C GLY A 15 34.73 13.51 52.07
N LEU A 16 35.86 12.81 52.13
CA LEU A 16 36.23 11.80 51.14
C LEU A 16 35.27 10.61 51.16
N SER A 17 34.83 10.15 52.32
CA SER A 17 33.84 9.05 52.44
C SER A 17 32.50 9.44 51.82
N LEU A 18 32.00 10.63 52.03
CA LEU A 18 30.78 11.14 51.43
C LEU A 18 30.91 11.25 49.88
N ALA A 19 32.05 11.76 49.41
CA ALA A 19 32.33 11.85 47.98
C ALA A 19 32.36 10.46 47.29
N LEU A 20 32.95 9.45 47.95
CA LEU A 20 32.97 8.05 47.43
C LEU A 20 31.58 7.43 47.37
N VAL A 21 30.75 7.63 48.41
CA VAL A 21 29.38 7.14 48.45
C VAL A 21 28.55 7.75 47.31
N LYS A 22 28.69 9.06 47.14
CA LYS A 22 28.00 9.78 46.03
C LYS A 22 28.44 9.27 44.65
N SER A 23 29.76 9.14 44.46
CA SER A 23 30.32 8.61 43.19
C SER A 23 29.83 7.18 42.87
N CYS A 24 29.75 6.32 43.88
CA CYS A 24 29.20 4.96 43.68
C CYS A 24 27.71 4.96 43.34
N ALA A 25 26.94 5.90 43.90
CA ALA A 25 25.52 6.05 43.58
C ALA A 25 25.34 6.55 42.13
N ASP A 26 26.12 7.56 41.72
CA ASP A 26 26.07 8.09 40.35
C ASP A 26 26.47 7.06 39.29
N ILE A 27 27.45 6.22 39.60
CA ILE A 27 27.85 5.11 38.71
C ILE A 27 26.73 4.09 38.57
N LYS A 28 26.02 3.72 39.62
CA LYS A 28 24.88 2.80 39.56
C LYS A 28 23.73 3.35 38.73
N VAL A 29 23.42 4.64 38.87
CA VAL A 29 22.40 5.32 38.05
C VAL A 29 22.81 5.33 36.58
N ALA A 30 24.05 5.73 36.27
CA ALA A 30 24.55 5.73 34.90
C ALA A 30 24.59 4.34 34.26
N GLN A 31 24.91 3.29 35.03
CA GLN A 31 24.84 1.90 34.56
C GLN A 31 23.39 1.47 34.28
N GLY A 32 22.45 1.88 35.13
CA GLY A 32 21.03 1.64 34.93
C GLY A 32 20.52 2.28 33.64
N GLU A 33 20.82 3.56 33.44
CA GLU A 33 20.45 4.29 32.22
C GLU A 33 21.08 3.66 30.97
N ASN A 34 22.36 3.29 31.03
CA ASN A 34 23.02 2.60 29.92
C ASN A 34 22.37 1.25 29.56
N LYS A 35 21.93 0.50 30.57
CA LYS A 35 21.22 -0.76 30.35
C LYS A 35 19.87 -0.53 29.68
N VAL A 36 19.13 0.49 30.12
CA VAL A 36 17.85 0.89 29.52
C VAL A 36 18.04 1.33 28.07
N LEU A 37 19.03 2.22 27.82
CA LEU A 37 19.34 2.68 26.47
C LEU A 37 19.75 1.54 25.53
N ARG A 38 20.56 0.61 25.99
CA ARG A 38 20.94 -0.58 25.21
C ARG A 38 19.74 -1.47 24.90
N SER A 39 18.85 -1.68 25.87
CA SER A 39 17.62 -2.43 25.66
C SER A 39 16.71 -1.72 24.63
N TYR A 40 16.58 -0.40 24.74
CA TYR A 40 15.81 0.41 23.80
C TYR A 40 16.37 0.31 22.35
N ASN A 41 17.69 0.45 22.21
CA ASN A 41 18.35 0.31 20.89
C ASN A 41 18.18 -1.07 20.31
N THR A 42 18.23 -2.12 21.13
CA THR A 42 18.00 -3.50 20.66
C THR A 42 16.56 -3.68 20.17
N LEU A 43 15.58 -3.20 20.94
CA LEU A 43 14.16 -3.23 20.55
C LEU A 43 13.91 -2.43 19.28
N GLN A 44 14.50 -1.25 19.19
CA GLN A 44 14.39 -0.41 17.98
C GLN A 44 15.01 -1.11 16.75
N GLY A 45 16.16 -1.75 16.91
CA GLY A 45 16.79 -2.55 15.88
C GLY A 45 15.91 -3.72 15.41
N GLN A 46 15.25 -4.42 16.33
CA GLN A 46 14.32 -5.50 16.01
C GLN A 46 13.08 -4.98 15.25
N VAL A 47 12.49 -3.86 15.68
CA VAL A 47 11.36 -3.25 15.00
C VAL A 47 11.74 -2.85 13.57
N ILE A 48 12.88 -2.18 13.39
CA ILE A 48 13.36 -1.78 12.06
C ILE A 48 13.61 -3.00 11.17
N ALA A 49 14.24 -4.06 11.69
CA ALA A 49 14.49 -5.28 10.95
C ALA A 49 13.19 -5.96 10.51
N THR A 50 12.20 -6.05 11.42
CA THR A 50 10.88 -6.60 11.12
C THR A 50 10.15 -5.77 10.08
N GLN A 51 10.18 -4.45 10.19
CA GLN A 51 9.56 -3.56 9.19
C GLN A 51 10.24 -3.67 7.83
N ALA A 52 11.56 -3.71 7.77
CA ALA A 52 12.31 -3.88 6.53
C ALA A 52 11.99 -5.22 5.86
N PHE A 53 11.89 -6.30 6.64
CA PHE A 53 11.49 -7.62 6.15
C PHE A 53 10.06 -7.62 5.59
N ASN A 54 9.11 -7.05 6.32
CA ASN A 54 7.73 -6.94 5.87
C ASN A 54 7.60 -6.09 4.61
N PHE A 55 8.36 -4.99 4.52
CA PHE A 55 8.37 -4.12 3.35
C PHE A 55 8.96 -4.83 2.12
N SER A 56 10.05 -5.58 2.30
CA SER A 56 10.64 -6.38 1.21
C SER A 56 9.65 -7.42 0.67
N ARG A 57 8.94 -8.12 1.56
CA ARG A 57 7.91 -9.10 1.18
C ARG A 57 6.73 -8.45 0.47
N PHE A 58 6.26 -7.32 0.98
CA PHE A 58 5.21 -6.54 0.33
C PHE A 58 5.60 -6.19 -1.11
N ASN A 59 6.83 -5.70 -1.32
CA ASN A 59 7.32 -5.36 -2.65
C ASN A 59 7.37 -6.58 -3.57
N GLN A 60 7.82 -7.74 -3.09
CA GLN A 60 7.86 -8.97 -3.88
C GLN A 60 6.45 -9.44 -4.31
N ILE A 61 5.48 -9.39 -3.41
CA ILE A 61 4.09 -9.76 -3.71
C ILE A 61 3.49 -8.78 -4.73
N THR A 62 3.73 -7.49 -4.54
CA THR A 62 3.26 -6.44 -5.45
C THR A 62 3.88 -6.59 -6.84
N GLU A 63 5.17 -6.85 -6.93
CA GLU A 63 5.87 -7.10 -8.20
C GLU A 63 5.33 -8.34 -8.91
N HIS A 64 5.06 -9.41 -8.15
CA HIS A 64 4.45 -10.61 -8.71
C HIS A 64 3.03 -10.34 -9.27
N ALA A 65 2.18 -9.63 -8.51
CA ALA A 65 0.85 -9.23 -8.95
C ALA A 65 0.91 -8.35 -10.21
N ASN A 66 1.82 -7.38 -10.24
CA ASN A 66 2.02 -6.50 -11.39
C ASN A 66 2.46 -7.27 -12.64
N ARG A 67 3.34 -8.26 -12.48
CA ARG A 67 3.76 -9.12 -13.59
C ARG A 67 2.60 -9.94 -14.15
N LEU A 68 1.79 -10.56 -13.28
CA LEU A 68 0.59 -11.28 -13.71
C LEU A 68 -0.40 -10.34 -14.43
N ASN A 69 -0.62 -9.16 -13.89
CA ASN A 69 -1.51 -8.16 -14.50
C ASN A 69 -1.00 -7.72 -15.88
N SER A 70 0.31 -7.56 -16.06
CA SER A 70 0.93 -7.26 -17.36
C SER A 70 0.74 -8.37 -18.37
N LEU A 71 0.83 -9.64 -17.97
CA LEU A 71 0.55 -10.77 -18.85
C LEU A 71 -0.92 -10.81 -19.29
N ILE A 72 -1.85 -10.48 -18.39
CA ILE A 72 -3.27 -10.35 -18.71
C ILE A 72 -3.49 -9.25 -19.74
N ASP A 73 -2.80 -8.10 -19.62
CA ASP A 73 -2.92 -7.01 -20.58
C ASP A 73 -2.49 -7.45 -21.98
N VAL A 74 -1.32 -8.07 -22.11
CA VAL A 74 -0.80 -8.56 -23.38
C VAL A 74 -1.77 -9.60 -24.01
N SER A 75 -2.18 -10.60 -23.23
CA SER A 75 -3.12 -11.63 -23.71
C SER A 75 -4.49 -11.04 -24.08
N THR A 76 -4.93 -10.01 -23.36
CA THR A 76 -6.20 -9.34 -23.66
C THR A 76 -6.11 -8.57 -24.97
N GLU A 77 -5.00 -7.84 -25.19
CA GLU A 77 -4.77 -7.11 -26.42
C GLU A 77 -4.73 -8.04 -27.65
N GLU A 78 -3.97 -9.13 -27.56
CA GLU A 78 -3.92 -10.16 -28.60
C GLU A 78 -5.33 -10.73 -28.93
N THR A 79 -6.09 -11.08 -27.89
CA THR A 79 -7.44 -11.62 -28.05
C THR A 79 -8.39 -10.59 -28.67
N VAL A 80 -8.30 -9.31 -28.29
CA VAL A 80 -9.13 -8.25 -28.86
C VAL A 80 -8.82 -8.04 -30.33
N ILE A 81 -7.56 -8.14 -30.74
CA ILE A 81 -7.15 -8.03 -32.15
C ILE A 81 -7.77 -9.21 -32.93
N GLU A 82 -7.62 -10.43 -32.45
CA GLU A 82 -8.20 -11.62 -33.09
C GLU A 82 -9.73 -11.52 -33.20
N TYR A 83 -10.42 -11.13 -32.14
CA TYR A 83 -11.87 -10.95 -32.15
C TYR A 83 -12.31 -9.87 -33.12
N ARG A 84 -11.56 -8.78 -33.26
CA ARG A 84 -11.85 -7.73 -34.22
C ARG A 84 -11.77 -8.23 -35.65
N GLU A 85 -10.80 -9.09 -35.98
CA GLU A 85 -10.66 -9.70 -37.29
C GLU A 85 -11.81 -10.67 -37.63
N ILE A 86 -12.23 -11.45 -36.63
CA ILE A 86 -13.38 -12.37 -36.78
C ILE A 86 -14.67 -11.59 -36.97
N LEU A 87 -14.92 -10.61 -36.11
CA LEU A 87 -16.14 -9.80 -36.11
C LEU A 87 -16.28 -8.95 -37.37
N HIS A 88 -15.18 -8.53 -37.96
CA HIS A 88 -15.22 -7.77 -39.25
C HIS A 88 -15.88 -8.54 -40.37
N ARG A 89 -15.96 -9.85 -40.29
CA ARG A 89 -16.61 -10.74 -41.29
C ARG A 89 -18.09 -10.96 -41.01
N GLU A 90 -18.57 -10.56 -39.83
CA GLU A 90 -19.93 -10.79 -39.37
C GLU A 90 -20.87 -9.66 -39.82
N LYS A 91 -21.94 -10.00 -40.53
CA LYS A 91 -22.91 -9.02 -41.05
C LYS A 91 -23.71 -8.28 -39.96
N THR A 92 -23.79 -8.88 -38.78
CA THR A 92 -24.50 -8.30 -37.60
C THR A 92 -23.66 -7.33 -36.84
N CYS A 93 -22.41 -7.16 -37.19
CA CYS A 93 -21.43 -6.36 -36.47
C CYS A 93 -21.86 -4.90 -36.27
N ASP A 94 -22.36 -4.30 -37.35
CA ASP A 94 -22.75 -2.88 -37.38
C ASP A 94 -24.19 -2.63 -36.92
N LEU A 95 -24.94 -3.68 -36.59
CA LEU A 95 -26.27 -3.51 -36.05
C LEU A 95 -26.24 -2.84 -34.69
N PRO A 96 -27.10 -1.84 -34.44
CA PRO A 96 -27.15 -1.18 -33.15
C PRO A 96 -27.70 -2.12 -32.06
N VAL A 97 -27.12 -2.04 -30.88
CA VAL A 97 -27.73 -2.59 -29.67
C VAL A 97 -28.97 -1.75 -29.35
N PRO A 98 -30.07 -2.36 -28.86
CA PRO A 98 -31.25 -1.59 -28.43
C PRO A 98 -30.85 -0.44 -27.49
N ALA A 99 -31.39 0.75 -27.75
CA ALA A 99 -30.99 1.98 -27.08
C ALA A 99 -31.06 1.88 -25.55
N ASP A 100 -32.14 1.33 -25.01
CA ASP A 100 -32.34 1.16 -23.58
C ASP A 100 -31.20 0.33 -22.92
N ILE A 101 -30.65 -0.65 -23.64
CA ILE A 101 -29.55 -1.49 -23.15
C ILE A 101 -28.23 -0.74 -23.32
N ALA A 102 -28.01 -0.12 -24.47
CA ALA A 102 -26.77 0.61 -24.76
C ALA A 102 -26.56 1.76 -23.78
N ASP A 103 -27.61 2.55 -23.52
CA ASP A 103 -27.59 3.70 -22.60
C ASP A 103 -27.32 3.25 -21.19
N GLY A 104 -27.95 2.17 -20.70
CA GLY A 104 -27.71 1.61 -19.37
C GLY A 104 -26.27 1.12 -19.18
N LEU A 105 -25.68 0.47 -20.22
CA LEU A 105 -24.28 0.02 -20.17
C LEU A 105 -23.30 1.19 -20.18
N LEU A 106 -23.55 2.20 -21.00
CA LEU A 106 -22.70 3.39 -21.07
C LEU A 106 -22.76 4.20 -19.78
N GLU A 107 -23.94 4.41 -19.21
CA GLU A 107 -24.11 5.08 -17.92
C GLU A 107 -23.38 4.33 -16.80
N TYR A 108 -23.50 3.00 -16.77
CA TYR A 108 -22.80 2.19 -15.78
C TYR A 108 -21.26 2.28 -15.94
N ALA A 109 -20.76 2.20 -17.18
CA ALA A 109 -19.34 2.36 -17.47
C ALA A 109 -18.83 3.75 -17.07
N TYR A 110 -19.60 4.80 -17.34
CA TYR A 110 -19.29 6.15 -16.92
C TYR A 110 -19.21 6.29 -15.40
N ARG A 111 -20.17 5.74 -14.67
CA ARG A 111 -20.18 5.73 -13.21
C ARG A 111 -18.98 4.99 -12.62
N LEU A 112 -18.58 3.84 -13.19
CA LEU A 112 -17.39 3.12 -12.77
C LEU A 112 -16.12 3.92 -13.00
N ARG A 113 -16.01 4.59 -14.14
CA ARG A 113 -14.88 5.46 -14.46
C ARG A 113 -14.80 6.64 -13.49
N SER A 114 -15.92 7.30 -13.27
CA SER A 114 -16.02 8.42 -12.34
C SER A 114 -15.60 8.02 -10.92
N SER A 115 -16.06 6.87 -10.42
CA SER A 115 -15.68 6.37 -9.09
C SER A 115 -14.19 6.02 -8.96
N ALA A 116 -13.53 5.66 -10.08
CA ALA A 116 -12.10 5.34 -10.08
C ALA A 116 -11.21 6.59 -10.03
N VAL A 117 -11.72 7.73 -10.52
CA VAL A 117 -10.96 8.99 -10.61
C VAL A 117 -11.18 9.89 -9.40
N HIS A 118 -12.35 9.79 -8.75
CA HIS A 118 -12.69 10.65 -7.61
C HIS A 118 -12.41 9.94 -6.28
N ALA A 119 -11.78 10.65 -5.34
CA ALA A 119 -11.45 10.13 -4.02
C ALA A 119 -12.69 9.85 -3.13
N ASP A 120 -13.85 10.36 -3.51
CA ASP A 120 -15.11 10.20 -2.78
C ASP A 120 -16.13 9.46 -3.68
N PRO A 121 -16.35 8.15 -3.46
CA PRO A 121 -17.27 7.36 -4.29
C PRO A 121 -18.72 7.76 -4.00
N GLY A 122 -19.20 8.77 -4.61
CA GLY A 122 -20.59 9.27 -4.46
C GLY A 122 -20.76 10.72 -4.90
N LYS A 123 -19.69 11.43 -5.12
CA LYS A 123 -19.70 12.76 -5.71
C LYS A 123 -19.14 12.71 -7.13
N SER A 124 -19.97 12.28 -8.09
CA SER A 124 -19.70 12.61 -9.50
C SER A 124 -19.85 14.11 -9.66
N ASN A 125 -18.79 14.80 -10.04
CA ASN A 125 -18.93 16.19 -10.45
C ASN A 125 -19.85 16.24 -11.69
N GLU A 126 -20.93 16.98 -11.59
CA GLU A 126 -21.85 17.29 -12.70
C GLU A 126 -21.18 17.98 -13.90
N ALA A 127 -19.88 18.32 -13.77
CA ALA A 127 -19.14 19.07 -14.78
C ALA A 127 -18.56 18.23 -15.93
N ASP A 128 -18.61 16.91 -15.88
CA ASP A 128 -18.07 16.02 -16.92
C ASP A 128 -19.18 15.39 -17.79
N ASP A 129 -20.30 16.08 -17.90
CA ASP A 129 -21.42 15.75 -18.80
C ASP A 129 -21.10 15.99 -20.30
N SER A 130 -19.81 16.18 -20.60
CA SER A 130 -19.34 16.35 -21.96
C SER A 130 -19.05 15.02 -22.62
N SER A 131 -19.98 14.63 -23.46
CA SER A 131 -19.89 13.59 -24.49
C SER A 131 -20.12 12.15 -24.08
N ALA A 132 -21.28 11.82 -23.55
CA ALA A 132 -21.94 10.64 -24.07
C ALA A 132 -22.18 10.91 -25.55
N SER A 133 -21.22 10.54 -26.42
CA SER A 133 -21.45 10.60 -27.85
C SER A 133 -22.69 9.76 -28.12
N THR A 134 -23.70 10.36 -28.74
CA THR A 134 -24.95 9.76 -29.22
C THR A 134 -24.72 8.69 -30.28
N ASN A 135 -23.55 8.07 -30.31
CA ASN A 135 -23.25 6.96 -31.19
C ASN A 135 -23.81 5.68 -30.58
N ALA A 136 -24.90 5.21 -31.13
CA ALA A 136 -25.49 3.96 -30.79
C ALA A 136 -24.40 2.86 -30.76
N MET A 137 -24.25 2.20 -29.60
CA MET A 137 -23.32 1.08 -29.47
C MET A 137 -23.69 -0.04 -30.42
N THR A 138 -22.74 -0.56 -31.20
CA THR A 138 -22.97 -1.71 -32.06
C THR A 138 -22.74 -3.03 -31.31
N TYR A 139 -23.31 -4.13 -31.82
CA TYR A 139 -23.08 -5.45 -31.23
C TYR A 139 -21.61 -5.83 -31.17
N CYS A 140 -20.82 -5.48 -32.19
CA CYS A 140 -19.39 -5.75 -32.18
C CYS A 140 -18.64 -4.93 -31.14
N GLN A 141 -19.01 -3.68 -30.94
CA GLN A 141 -18.45 -2.89 -29.85
C GLN A 141 -18.75 -3.49 -28.49
N ALA A 142 -20.01 -3.94 -28.27
CA ALA A 142 -20.40 -4.60 -27.03
C ALA A 142 -19.61 -5.91 -26.79
N VAL A 143 -19.44 -6.73 -27.83
CA VAL A 143 -18.66 -7.97 -27.75
C VAL A 143 -17.18 -7.69 -27.45
N LEU A 144 -16.60 -6.68 -28.10
CA LEU A 144 -15.20 -6.31 -27.87
C LEU A 144 -14.96 -5.73 -26.47
N TRP A 145 -15.98 -5.27 -25.76
CA TRP A 145 -15.85 -4.82 -24.37
C TRP A 145 -15.73 -5.98 -23.37
N ILE A 146 -16.26 -7.15 -23.70
CA ILE A 146 -16.32 -8.28 -22.77
C ILE A 146 -14.92 -8.70 -22.33
N ARG A 147 -14.00 -8.88 -23.26
CA ARG A 147 -12.64 -9.35 -22.93
C ARG A 147 -11.88 -8.38 -22.01
N PRO A 148 -11.81 -7.07 -22.27
CA PRO A 148 -11.21 -6.10 -21.36
C PRO A 148 -11.88 -6.05 -19.98
N LEU A 149 -13.21 -6.18 -19.90
CA LEU A 149 -13.91 -6.20 -18.61
C LEU A 149 -13.54 -7.44 -17.78
N LEU A 150 -13.47 -8.62 -18.41
CA LEU A 150 -13.01 -9.85 -17.75
C LEU A 150 -11.55 -9.73 -17.30
N ALA A 151 -10.70 -9.08 -18.07
CA ALA A 151 -9.32 -8.80 -17.69
C ALA A 151 -9.21 -7.91 -16.45
N VAL A 152 -10.07 -6.90 -16.33
CA VAL A 152 -10.12 -6.05 -15.12
C VAL A 152 -10.52 -6.85 -13.89
N ILE A 153 -11.51 -7.76 -14.03
CA ILE A 153 -11.92 -8.65 -12.93
C ILE A 153 -10.78 -9.57 -12.52
N GLU A 154 -10.09 -10.17 -13.50
CA GLU A 154 -8.95 -11.06 -13.25
C GLU A 154 -7.80 -10.34 -12.54
N LYS A 155 -7.45 -9.12 -12.97
CA LYS A 155 -6.47 -8.27 -12.27
C LYS A 155 -6.90 -7.94 -10.85
N GLY A 156 -8.19 -7.62 -10.65
CA GLY A 156 -8.76 -7.41 -9.32
C GLY A 156 -8.56 -8.63 -8.43
N ASN A 157 -8.84 -9.83 -8.95
CA ASN A 157 -8.65 -11.08 -8.23
C ASN A 157 -7.18 -11.34 -7.88
N ASN A 158 -6.25 -11.04 -8.77
CA ASN A 158 -4.81 -11.15 -8.50
C ASN A 158 -4.37 -10.19 -7.38
N ASN A 159 -4.85 -8.95 -7.41
CA ASN A 159 -4.55 -7.97 -6.38
C ASN A 159 -5.12 -8.40 -5.01
N PHE A 160 -6.35 -8.91 -4.97
CA PHE A 160 -6.94 -9.46 -3.74
C PHE A 160 -6.20 -10.70 -3.24
N ALA A 161 -5.70 -11.56 -4.13
CA ALA A 161 -4.87 -12.69 -3.75
C ALA A 161 -3.55 -12.22 -3.10
N GLY A 162 -2.91 -11.20 -3.67
CA GLY A 162 -1.73 -10.56 -3.09
C GLY A 162 -1.99 -9.99 -1.70
N ILE A 163 -3.08 -9.25 -1.51
CA ILE A 163 -3.48 -8.70 -0.20
C ILE A 163 -3.67 -9.81 0.82
N ARG A 164 -4.42 -10.87 0.48
CA ARG A 164 -4.62 -12.04 1.37
C ARG A 164 -3.30 -12.70 1.76
N GLN A 165 -2.36 -12.81 0.83
CA GLN A 165 -1.05 -13.38 1.11
C GLN A 165 -0.26 -12.52 2.10
N ILE A 166 -0.36 -11.19 2.00
CA ILE A 166 0.25 -10.26 2.96
C ILE A 166 -0.37 -10.43 4.35
N GLU A 167 -1.69 -10.52 4.44
CA GLU A 167 -2.41 -10.64 5.71
C GLU A 167 -2.15 -11.97 6.42
N GLN A 168 -2.11 -13.08 5.69
CA GLN A 168 -1.84 -14.42 6.25
C GLN A 168 -0.43 -14.57 6.82
N GLN A 169 0.46 -13.70 6.44
CA GLN A 169 1.86 -13.74 6.84
C GLN A 169 2.20 -12.68 7.91
N ARG A 170 1.23 -11.97 8.41
CA ARG A 170 1.35 -10.93 9.44
C ARG A 170 1.22 -11.52 10.83
#